data_8303bb0829ca9a3e1d84d3e1e8cd779c
#
_entry.id   8303bb0829ca9a3e1d84d3e1e8cd779c
#
_cell.length_a   1.000
_cell.length_b   1.000
_cell.length_c   1.000
_cell.angle_alpha   90.00
_cell.angle_beta   90.00
_cell.angle_gamma   90.00
#
_symmetry.space_group_name_H-M   'P 1'
#
loop_
_entity.id
_entity.type
_entity.pdbx_description
1 polymer ?
#
loop_
_entity_poly.entity_id
_entity_poly.type
_entity_poly.pdbx_seq_one_letter_code
_entity_poly.pdbx_strand_id
1 'polypeptide(L)'
;MNDLQKLIAKDLLKIKAVFFRPEEPFTWASGIKSPVYCDNRLTLTAPDVRLDVENGLATLIKENYPEAEVLMGTSTAGIAHAAITAHILGMPMGYVRSGAKDHGRQNQIEGKLEKGQKVVVVEDLISTGGSVLEVVNVLREAGAEVLGVVSIFTYGMQKGIDRMNAASVKNVSLTNFDVIAQVAAEENYVKPEDVERLIAFRNNPSDESWIKG
;
A
#
# COMPACT_ATOMS: atom_id res chain seq x y z
N MET A 1 12.90 -9.90 -7.45
CA MET A 1 11.99 -10.41 -6.40
C MET A 1 12.83 -11.02 -5.30
N ASN A 2 12.69 -10.54 -4.06
CA ASN A 2 13.34 -11.10 -2.88
C ASN A 2 12.38 -12.03 -2.11
N ASP A 3 12.89 -12.75 -1.09
CA ASP A 3 12.11 -13.74 -0.35
C ASP A 3 10.92 -13.13 0.40
N LEU A 4 11.07 -11.93 0.98
CA LEU A 4 9.98 -11.23 1.67
C LEU A 4 8.86 -10.85 0.69
N GLN A 5 9.20 -10.30 -0.47
CA GLN A 5 8.20 -9.98 -1.51
C GLN A 5 7.40 -11.21 -1.93
N LYS A 6 8.08 -12.35 -2.09
CA LYS A 6 7.46 -13.62 -2.48
C LYS A 6 6.58 -14.19 -1.36
N LEU A 7 7.04 -14.13 -0.12
CA LEU A 7 6.25 -14.57 1.06
C LEU A 7 4.94 -13.78 1.14
N ILE A 8 5.01 -12.47 1.16
CA ILE A 8 3.81 -11.62 1.26
C ILE A 8 2.88 -11.82 0.06
N ALA A 9 3.41 -11.99 -1.15
CA ALA A 9 2.59 -12.29 -2.33
C ALA A 9 1.80 -13.60 -2.16
N LYS A 10 2.45 -14.67 -1.68
CA LYS A 10 1.78 -15.95 -1.38
C LYS A 10 0.71 -15.81 -0.30
N ASP A 11 1.00 -15.08 0.75
CA ASP A 11 0.07 -14.84 1.85
C ASP A 11 -1.19 -14.11 1.39
N LEU A 12 -1.04 -13.03 0.61
CA LEU A 12 -2.16 -12.27 0.08
C LEU A 12 -3.04 -13.10 -0.88
N LEU A 13 -2.42 -13.94 -1.71
CA LEU A 13 -3.15 -14.86 -2.59
C LEU A 13 -3.89 -15.95 -1.78
N LYS A 14 -3.22 -16.56 -0.79
CA LYS A 14 -3.76 -17.63 0.06
C LYS A 14 -5.03 -17.20 0.78
N ILE A 15 -5.07 -16.00 1.34
CA ILE A 15 -6.25 -15.46 2.04
C ILE A 15 -7.24 -14.75 1.12
N LYS A 16 -6.97 -14.74 -0.20
CA LYS A 16 -7.77 -14.03 -1.22
C LYS A 16 -7.86 -12.51 -0.97
N ALA A 17 -6.88 -11.92 -0.30
CA ALA A 17 -6.73 -10.46 -0.24
C ALA A 17 -6.41 -9.90 -1.62
N VAL A 18 -5.66 -10.63 -2.43
CA VAL A 18 -5.49 -10.36 -3.86
C VAL A 18 -5.93 -11.60 -4.64
N PHE A 19 -6.75 -11.39 -5.66
CA PHE A 19 -7.10 -12.46 -6.59
C PHE A 19 -7.39 -11.91 -8.00
N PHE A 20 -7.22 -12.77 -8.99
CA PHE A 20 -7.28 -12.42 -10.40
C PHE A 20 -8.49 -13.06 -11.10
N ARG A 21 -9.12 -12.31 -12.01
CA ARG A 21 -10.18 -12.76 -12.91
C ARG A 21 -9.97 -12.18 -14.31
N PRO A 22 -8.96 -12.63 -15.07
CA PRO A 22 -8.70 -12.11 -16.41
C PRO A 22 -9.83 -12.40 -17.38
N GLU A 23 -10.57 -13.51 -17.21
CA GLU A 23 -11.70 -13.88 -18.08
C GLU A 23 -13.02 -13.16 -17.69
N GLU A 24 -13.19 -12.81 -16.41
CA GLU A 24 -14.37 -12.13 -15.88
C GLU A 24 -13.97 -10.90 -15.06
N PRO A 25 -13.48 -9.83 -15.71
CA PRO A 25 -12.93 -8.70 -14.99
C PRO A 25 -13.94 -7.98 -14.12
N PHE A 26 -13.44 -7.42 -13.00
CA PHE A 26 -14.18 -6.52 -12.14
C PHE A 26 -14.41 -5.19 -12.84
N THR A 27 -15.46 -4.48 -12.47
CA THR A 27 -15.65 -3.09 -12.89
C THR A 27 -15.44 -2.18 -11.68
N TRP A 28 -14.41 -1.34 -11.72
CA TRP A 28 -14.19 -0.34 -10.68
C TRP A 28 -15.26 0.76 -10.71
N ALA A 29 -15.38 1.53 -9.63
CA ALA A 29 -16.31 2.66 -9.58
C ALA A 29 -16.05 3.72 -10.68
N SER A 30 -14.84 3.79 -11.19
CA SER A 30 -14.42 4.62 -12.33
C SER A 30 -14.89 4.09 -13.70
N GLY A 31 -15.49 2.89 -13.76
CA GLY A 31 -15.84 2.18 -14.98
C GLY A 31 -14.71 1.33 -15.59
N ILE A 32 -13.49 1.43 -15.07
CA ILE A 32 -12.33 0.65 -15.55
C ILE A 32 -12.57 -0.84 -15.31
N LYS A 33 -12.33 -1.66 -16.34
CA LYS A 33 -12.31 -3.12 -16.24
C LYS A 33 -10.97 -3.55 -15.64
N SER A 34 -11.00 -4.30 -14.54
CA SER A 34 -9.81 -4.76 -13.83
C SER A 34 -9.78 -6.28 -13.72
N PRO A 35 -8.68 -6.95 -14.10
CA PRO A 35 -8.51 -8.39 -13.90
C PRO A 35 -8.16 -8.75 -12.46
N VAL A 36 -7.99 -7.76 -11.57
CA VAL A 36 -7.51 -7.95 -10.21
C VAL A 36 -8.42 -7.25 -9.20
N TYR A 37 -8.63 -7.92 -8.08
CA TYR A 37 -9.21 -7.36 -6.87
C TYR A 37 -8.17 -7.41 -5.75
N CYS A 38 -8.07 -6.33 -4.96
CA CYS A 38 -7.20 -6.24 -3.80
C CYS A 38 -7.95 -5.65 -2.62
N ASP A 39 -7.96 -6.37 -1.51
CA ASP A 39 -8.47 -5.92 -0.20
C ASP A 39 -7.52 -6.39 0.92
N ASN A 40 -6.52 -5.58 1.21
CA ASN A 40 -5.52 -5.90 2.23
C ASN A 40 -6.07 -5.90 3.65
N ARG A 41 -7.27 -5.37 3.89
CA ARG A 41 -7.94 -5.43 5.20
C ARG A 41 -8.19 -6.87 5.67
N LEU A 42 -8.26 -7.83 4.75
CA LEU A 42 -8.40 -9.25 5.07
C LEU A 42 -7.19 -9.80 5.85
N THR A 43 -6.02 -9.18 5.74
CA THR A 43 -4.83 -9.55 6.53
C THR A 43 -5.09 -9.42 8.03
N LEU A 44 -5.93 -8.46 8.45
CA LEU A 44 -6.25 -8.23 9.87
C LEU A 44 -6.95 -9.43 10.53
N THR A 45 -7.72 -10.19 9.75
CA THR A 45 -8.47 -11.37 10.23
C THR A 45 -7.74 -12.69 10.02
N ALA A 46 -6.53 -12.66 9.46
CA ALA A 46 -5.64 -13.81 9.23
C ALA A 46 -4.36 -13.65 10.08
N PRO A 47 -4.34 -14.15 11.35
CA PRO A 47 -3.29 -13.82 12.31
C PRO A 47 -1.87 -14.12 11.84
N ASP A 48 -1.65 -15.26 11.17
CA ASP A 48 -0.31 -15.64 10.66
C ASP A 48 0.15 -14.66 9.57
N VAL A 49 -0.72 -14.41 8.57
CA VAL A 49 -0.44 -13.44 7.49
C VAL A 49 -0.26 -12.04 8.03
N ARG A 50 -1.09 -11.63 9.00
CA ARG A 50 -0.92 -10.35 9.68
C ARG A 50 0.46 -10.23 10.32
N LEU A 51 0.93 -11.29 11.02
CA LEU A 51 2.23 -11.30 11.66
C LEU A 51 3.36 -11.11 10.63
N ASP A 52 3.29 -11.79 9.49
CA ASP A 52 4.28 -11.67 8.42
C ASP A 52 4.28 -10.26 7.80
N VAL A 53 3.08 -9.69 7.57
CA VAL A 53 2.92 -8.32 7.08
C VAL A 53 3.54 -7.30 8.06
N GLU A 54 3.20 -7.38 9.35
CA GLU A 54 3.64 -6.37 10.32
C GLU A 54 5.15 -6.47 10.61
N ASN A 55 5.71 -7.67 10.69
CA ASN A 55 7.16 -7.86 10.79
C ASN A 55 7.88 -7.39 9.52
N GLY A 56 7.29 -7.62 8.36
CA GLY A 56 7.79 -7.11 7.09
C GLY A 56 7.82 -5.59 7.05
N LEU A 57 6.73 -4.91 7.44
CA LEU A 57 6.67 -3.45 7.54
C LEU A 57 7.71 -2.91 8.53
N ALA A 58 7.85 -3.55 9.70
CA ALA A 58 8.87 -3.18 10.69
C ALA A 58 10.29 -3.30 10.11
N THR A 59 10.55 -4.34 9.33
CA THR A 59 11.83 -4.53 8.63
C THR A 59 12.08 -3.42 7.61
N LEU A 60 11.10 -3.13 6.75
CA LEU A 60 11.22 -2.05 5.75
C LEU A 60 11.51 -0.69 6.40
N ILE A 61 10.86 -0.40 7.53
CA ILE A 61 11.06 0.86 8.25
C ILE A 61 12.50 0.93 8.80
N LYS A 62 12.99 -0.11 9.47
CA LYS A 62 14.35 -0.16 10.00
C LYS A 62 15.42 0.00 8.91
N GLU A 63 15.22 -0.63 7.76
CA GLU A 63 16.19 -0.64 6.67
C GLU A 63 16.20 0.66 5.85
N ASN A 64 15.01 1.25 5.62
CA ASN A 64 14.86 2.40 4.71
C ASN A 64 14.73 3.74 5.42
N TYR A 65 14.24 3.74 6.68
CA TYR A 65 13.94 4.93 7.46
C TYR A 65 14.43 4.78 8.91
N PRO A 66 15.72 4.49 9.13
CA PRO A 66 16.27 4.22 10.49
C PRO A 66 16.13 5.42 11.43
N GLU A 67 15.90 6.61 10.90
CA GLU A 67 15.71 7.85 11.66
C GLU A 67 14.23 8.13 12.00
N ALA A 68 13.31 7.22 11.68
CA ALA A 68 11.90 7.40 11.98
C ALA A 68 11.66 7.54 13.48
N GLU A 69 10.87 8.52 13.88
CA GLU A 69 10.54 8.81 15.28
C GLU A 69 9.09 8.49 15.61
N VAL A 70 8.19 8.50 14.60
CA VAL A 70 6.76 8.21 14.76
C VAL A 70 6.19 7.61 13.48
N LEU A 71 5.24 6.68 13.63
CA LEU A 71 4.48 6.13 12.52
C LEU A 71 3.10 6.80 12.43
N MET A 72 2.69 7.14 11.20
CA MET A 72 1.37 7.72 10.94
C MET A 72 0.61 6.84 9.95
N GLY A 73 -0.49 6.24 10.43
CA GLY A 73 -1.37 5.43 9.58
C GLY A 73 -2.28 6.29 8.70
N THR A 74 -2.57 5.80 7.51
CA THR A 74 -3.62 6.37 6.66
C THR A 74 -4.99 5.83 7.07
N SER A 75 -6.01 6.65 7.11
CA SER A 75 -7.39 6.18 7.36
C SER A 75 -7.98 5.55 6.11
N THR A 76 -8.59 4.37 6.18
CA THR A 76 -8.85 3.63 7.43
C THR A 76 -7.91 2.44 7.58
N ALA A 77 -7.50 1.80 6.48
CA ALA A 77 -6.83 0.52 6.49
C ALA A 77 -5.41 0.59 7.08
N GLY A 78 -4.68 1.69 6.86
CA GLY A 78 -3.33 1.88 7.40
C GLY A 78 -3.25 2.03 8.92
N ILE A 79 -4.36 2.36 9.60
CA ILE A 79 -4.36 2.62 11.06
C ILE A 79 -3.92 1.38 11.85
N ALA A 80 -4.56 0.22 11.59
CA ALA A 80 -4.26 -1.00 12.34
C ALA A 80 -2.83 -1.46 12.07
N HIS A 81 -2.38 -1.41 10.82
CA HIS A 81 -1.02 -1.77 10.42
C HIS A 81 0.02 -0.86 11.08
N ALA A 82 -0.22 0.46 11.11
CA ALA A 82 0.65 1.40 11.81
C ALA A 82 0.72 1.09 13.33
N ALA A 83 -0.43 0.77 13.96
CA ALA A 83 -0.48 0.47 15.38
C ALA A 83 0.32 -0.79 15.76
N ILE A 84 0.12 -1.88 15.01
CA ILE A 84 0.80 -3.15 15.30
C ILE A 84 2.29 -3.03 14.99
N THR A 85 2.65 -2.43 13.83
CA THR A 85 4.05 -2.20 13.45
C THR A 85 4.76 -1.30 14.47
N ALA A 86 4.12 -0.23 14.94
CA ALA A 86 4.67 0.64 15.99
C ALA A 86 4.88 -0.11 17.30
N HIS A 87 3.95 -1.00 17.69
CA HIS A 87 4.11 -1.87 18.86
C HIS A 87 5.33 -2.77 18.72
N ILE A 88 5.53 -3.42 17.56
CA ILE A 88 6.71 -4.27 17.30
C ILE A 88 8.02 -3.46 17.39
N LEU A 89 8.00 -2.21 16.91
CA LEU A 89 9.18 -1.33 16.90
C LEU A 89 9.42 -0.60 18.24
N GLY A 90 8.43 -0.61 19.15
CA GLY A 90 8.46 0.20 20.35
C GLY A 90 8.38 1.71 20.07
N MET A 91 7.69 2.10 18.97
CA MET A 91 7.61 3.48 18.50
C MET A 91 6.25 4.12 18.82
N PRO A 92 6.21 5.47 18.96
CA PRO A 92 4.96 6.21 18.97
C PRO A 92 4.21 6.06 17.64
N MET A 93 2.88 6.14 17.68
CA MET A 93 2.06 6.18 16.47
C MET A 93 0.89 7.14 16.59
N GLY A 94 0.39 7.56 15.46
CA GLY A 94 -0.85 8.27 15.26
C GLY A 94 -1.45 7.90 13.91
N TYR A 95 -2.47 8.64 13.48
CA TYR A 95 -3.03 8.46 12.14
C TYR A 95 -3.66 9.77 11.62
N VAL A 96 -3.84 9.85 10.31
CA VAL A 96 -4.48 10.97 9.65
C VAL A 96 -5.85 10.53 9.15
N ARG A 97 -6.90 11.24 9.57
CA ARG A 97 -8.29 10.95 9.14
C ARG A 97 -8.53 11.42 7.71
N SER A 98 -9.39 10.71 7.01
CA SER A 98 -9.99 11.19 5.76
C SER A 98 -10.99 12.30 6.06
N GLY A 99 -10.78 13.49 5.51
CA GLY A 99 -11.65 14.65 5.68
C GLY A 99 -11.38 15.49 6.95
N ALA A 100 -11.52 16.80 6.82
CA ALA A 100 -11.44 17.74 7.93
C ALA A 100 -12.74 17.72 8.75
N LYS A 101 -12.64 17.80 10.09
CA LYS A 101 -13.75 18.34 10.90
C LYS A 101 -13.86 19.84 10.60
N ASP A 102 -15.02 20.44 10.84
CA ASP A 102 -15.40 21.83 10.51
C ASP A 102 -14.43 22.96 10.92
N HIS A 103 -13.26 22.65 11.47
CA HIS A 103 -12.31 23.60 12.05
C HIS A 103 -10.88 23.50 11.53
N GLY A 104 -10.67 23.05 10.26
CA GLY A 104 -9.38 23.12 9.58
C GLY A 104 -8.55 21.83 9.56
N ARG A 105 -7.53 21.77 8.68
CA ARG A 105 -6.72 20.56 8.38
C ARG A 105 -5.89 20.06 9.56
N GLN A 106 -5.53 20.91 10.52
CA GLN A 106 -4.76 20.53 11.72
C GLN A 106 -5.52 19.56 12.63
N ASN A 107 -6.86 19.50 12.53
CA ASN A 107 -7.69 18.56 13.30
C ASN A 107 -7.84 17.17 12.63
N GLN A 108 -7.10 16.88 11.55
CA GLN A 108 -7.13 15.55 10.92
C GLN A 108 -6.15 14.58 11.55
N ILE A 109 -5.14 15.06 12.29
CA ILE A 109 -4.14 14.23 12.93
C ILE A 109 -4.65 13.76 14.29
N GLU A 110 -4.67 12.47 14.49
CA GLU A 110 -4.99 11.85 15.77
C GLU A 110 -3.71 11.26 16.39
N GLY A 111 -3.46 11.59 17.64
CA GLY A 111 -2.19 11.41 18.31
C GLY A 111 -1.40 12.71 18.41
N LYS A 112 -0.25 12.66 19.09
CA LYS A 112 0.63 13.84 19.24
C LYS A 112 1.66 13.83 18.11
N LEU A 113 1.79 14.96 17.41
CA LEU A 113 2.83 15.22 16.43
C LEU A 113 3.53 16.54 16.76
N GLU A 114 4.85 16.51 16.83
CA GLU A 114 5.67 17.69 17.11
C GLU A 114 6.30 18.23 15.81
N LYS A 115 6.48 19.54 15.76
CA LYS A 115 7.14 20.18 14.62
C LYS A 115 8.58 19.69 14.48
N GLY A 116 8.95 19.31 13.26
CA GLY A 116 10.27 18.74 12.94
C GLY A 116 10.40 17.25 13.22
N GLN A 117 9.37 16.60 13.77
CA GLN A 117 9.40 15.17 14.05
C GLN A 117 9.44 14.35 12.75
N LYS A 118 10.30 13.34 12.72
CA LYS A 118 10.52 12.47 11.57
C LYS A 118 9.47 11.38 11.48
N VAL A 119 8.66 11.42 10.41
CA VAL A 119 7.48 10.56 10.24
C VAL A 119 7.67 9.57 9.11
N VAL A 120 7.26 8.32 9.34
CA VAL A 120 6.98 7.35 8.26
C VAL A 120 5.48 7.12 8.19
N VAL A 121 4.91 7.25 7.00
CA VAL A 121 3.50 6.96 6.72
C VAL A 121 3.34 5.48 6.45
N VAL A 122 2.32 4.86 7.05
CA VAL A 122 1.96 3.45 6.83
C VAL A 122 0.63 3.38 6.07
N GLU A 123 0.66 2.74 4.91
CA GLU A 123 -0.48 2.55 4.00
C GLU A 123 -0.71 1.07 3.73
N ASP A 124 -1.92 0.65 3.39
CA ASP A 124 -2.19 -0.72 2.97
C ASP A 124 -2.00 -0.93 1.45
N LEU A 125 -2.43 0.02 0.64
CA LEU A 125 -2.49 -0.11 -0.81
C LEU A 125 -2.16 1.20 -1.52
N ILE A 126 -1.22 1.17 -2.47
CA ILE A 126 -0.96 2.29 -3.36
C ILE A 126 -1.35 1.94 -4.80
N SER A 127 -2.32 2.67 -5.35
CA SER A 127 -2.67 2.62 -6.77
C SER A 127 -2.12 3.84 -7.51
N THR A 128 -2.85 4.96 -7.50
CA THR A 128 -2.43 6.21 -8.13
C THR A 128 -1.79 7.21 -7.16
N GLY A 129 -1.64 6.85 -5.89
CA GLY A 129 -0.93 7.63 -4.87
C GLY A 129 -1.68 8.88 -4.34
N GLY A 130 -2.91 9.14 -4.80
CA GLY A 130 -3.63 10.37 -4.42
C GLY A 130 -3.88 10.47 -2.93
N SER A 131 -4.52 9.45 -2.34
CA SER A 131 -4.91 9.44 -0.92
C SER A 131 -3.70 9.53 0.02
N VAL A 132 -2.66 8.75 -0.23
CA VAL A 132 -1.46 8.79 0.62
C VAL A 132 -0.74 10.13 0.55
N LEU A 133 -0.74 10.78 -0.62
CA LEU A 133 -0.14 12.12 -0.76
C LEU A 133 -0.94 13.21 -0.04
N GLU A 134 -2.26 13.08 0.05
CA GLU A 134 -3.07 13.96 0.92
C GLU A 134 -2.64 13.84 2.38
N VAL A 135 -2.41 12.64 2.88
CA VAL A 135 -1.88 12.39 4.22
C VAL A 135 -0.50 13.00 4.40
N VAL A 136 0.41 12.81 3.45
CA VAL A 136 1.74 13.43 3.48
C VAL A 136 1.66 14.95 3.56
N ASN A 137 0.77 15.56 2.78
CA ASN A 137 0.60 17.02 2.79
C ASN A 137 0.07 17.52 4.14
N VAL A 138 -0.91 16.84 4.74
CA VAL A 138 -1.42 17.19 6.07
C VAL A 138 -0.30 17.14 7.13
N LEU A 139 0.54 16.12 7.09
CA LEU A 139 1.67 15.97 8.02
C LEU A 139 2.73 17.05 7.82
N ARG A 140 3.07 17.38 6.55
CA ARG A 140 4.00 18.46 6.22
C ARG A 140 3.46 19.84 6.62
N GLU A 141 2.17 20.10 6.40
CA GLU A 141 1.50 21.34 6.83
C GLU A 141 1.50 21.48 8.37
N ALA A 142 1.47 20.37 9.10
CA ALA A 142 1.62 20.34 10.56
C ALA A 142 3.08 20.53 11.00
N GLY A 143 4.03 20.59 10.08
CA GLY A 143 5.45 20.82 10.33
C GLY A 143 6.28 19.56 10.54
N ALA A 144 5.77 18.37 10.25
CA ALA A 144 6.53 17.13 10.30
C ALA A 144 7.51 17.02 9.13
N GLU A 145 8.63 16.32 9.36
CA GLU A 145 9.54 15.84 8.34
C GLU A 145 9.09 14.45 7.89
N VAL A 146 8.36 14.35 6.76
CA VAL A 146 7.92 13.06 6.22
C VAL A 146 9.08 12.41 5.47
N LEU A 147 9.66 11.36 6.05
CA LEU A 147 10.77 10.61 5.47
C LEU A 147 10.34 9.78 4.25
N GLY A 148 9.14 9.23 4.29
CA GLY A 148 8.57 8.44 3.21
C GLY A 148 7.35 7.64 3.64
N VAL A 149 7.01 6.67 2.79
CA VAL A 149 5.85 5.79 2.95
C VAL A 149 6.31 4.34 2.92
N VAL A 150 5.75 3.51 3.79
CA VAL A 150 5.76 2.05 3.64
C VAL A 150 4.36 1.55 3.35
N SER A 151 4.23 0.55 2.49
CA SER A 151 2.93 -0.03 2.16
C SER A 151 3.00 -1.56 2.05
N ILE A 152 1.85 -2.22 2.22
CA ILE A 152 1.77 -3.67 2.02
C ILE A 152 1.90 -3.97 0.52
N PHE A 153 1.15 -3.27 -0.31
CA PHE A 153 1.05 -3.52 -1.73
C PHE A 153 1.05 -2.24 -2.56
N THR A 154 1.70 -2.28 -3.71
CA THR A 154 1.56 -1.24 -4.74
C THR A 154 1.24 -1.87 -6.10
N TYR A 155 0.31 -1.23 -6.83
CA TYR A 155 0.09 -1.58 -8.24
C TYR A 155 1.28 -1.22 -9.13
N GLY A 156 2.13 -0.28 -8.73
CA GLY A 156 3.25 0.20 -9.56
C GLY A 156 2.78 0.89 -10.84
N MET A 157 1.59 1.49 -10.82
CA MET A 157 1.06 2.27 -11.95
C MET A 157 1.90 3.52 -12.19
N GLN A 158 2.22 3.82 -13.45
CA GLN A 158 3.05 4.98 -13.82
C GLN A 158 2.54 6.28 -13.21
N LYS A 159 1.23 6.51 -13.25
CA LYS A 159 0.59 7.69 -12.62
C LYS A 159 0.88 7.82 -11.12
N GLY A 160 0.94 6.69 -10.40
CA GLY A 160 1.30 6.68 -8.97
C GLY A 160 2.77 7.02 -8.77
N ILE A 161 3.64 6.41 -9.55
CA ILE A 161 5.09 6.66 -9.52
C ILE A 161 5.39 8.15 -9.79
N ASP A 162 4.81 8.71 -10.86
CA ASP A 162 5.01 10.10 -11.23
C ASP A 162 4.56 11.08 -10.15
N ARG A 163 3.40 10.83 -9.54
CA ARG A 163 2.88 11.65 -8.43
C ARG A 163 3.76 11.61 -7.19
N MET A 164 4.20 10.41 -6.79
CA MET A 164 5.08 10.23 -5.63
C MET A 164 6.43 10.93 -5.87
N ASN A 165 7.00 10.79 -7.08
CA ASN A 165 8.23 11.47 -7.47
C ASN A 165 8.07 13.01 -7.47
N ALA A 166 6.98 13.52 -8.06
CA ALA A 166 6.70 14.96 -8.08
C ALA A 166 6.54 15.55 -6.67
N ALA A 167 6.01 14.75 -5.73
CA ALA A 167 5.89 15.13 -4.33
C ALA A 167 7.18 14.90 -3.52
N SER A 168 8.24 14.36 -4.12
CA SER A 168 9.48 13.95 -3.44
C SER A 168 9.19 13.02 -2.25
N VAL A 169 8.37 12.00 -2.49
CA VAL A 169 8.01 10.97 -1.50
C VAL A 169 8.44 9.60 -1.99
N LYS A 170 9.35 8.98 -1.26
CA LYS A 170 9.75 7.59 -1.52
C LYS A 170 8.71 6.64 -0.89
N ASN A 171 8.22 5.68 -1.67
CA ASN A 171 7.46 4.54 -1.17
C ASN A 171 8.28 3.26 -1.26
N VAL A 172 8.21 2.44 -0.22
CA VAL A 172 8.74 1.07 -0.20
C VAL A 172 7.60 0.13 0.19
N SER A 173 7.30 -0.84 -0.67
CA SER A 173 6.20 -1.78 -0.47
C SER A 173 6.71 -3.18 -0.17
N LEU A 174 5.98 -3.95 0.66
CA LEU A 174 6.29 -5.35 0.93
C LEU A 174 6.24 -6.21 -0.32
N THR A 175 5.27 -5.93 -1.19
CA THR A 175 5.16 -6.60 -2.49
C THR A 175 4.51 -5.65 -3.51
N ASN A 176 4.44 -6.07 -4.76
CA ASN A 176 3.87 -5.28 -5.84
C ASN A 176 3.13 -6.16 -6.85
N PHE A 177 2.44 -5.52 -7.79
CA PHE A 177 1.61 -6.19 -8.79
C PHE A 177 2.39 -7.23 -9.62
N ASP A 178 3.60 -6.89 -10.07
CA ASP A 178 4.40 -7.78 -10.92
C ASP A 178 4.80 -9.06 -10.18
N VAL A 179 5.22 -8.92 -8.91
CA VAL A 179 5.56 -10.04 -8.05
C VAL A 179 4.34 -10.91 -7.79
N ILE A 180 3.17 -10.32 -7.45
CA ILE A 180 1.97 -11.10 -7.18
C ILE A 180 1.48 -11.82 -8.45
N ALA A 181 1.52 -11.18 -9.62
CA ALA A 181 1.12 -11.80 -10.89
C ALA A 181 2.01 -13.01 -11.23
N GLN A 182 3.33 -12.87 -11.03
CA GLN A 182 4.27 -13.97 -11.24
C GLN A 182 4.05 -15.12 -10.24
N VAL A 183 3.90 -14.81 -8.95
CA VAL A 183 3.64 -15.83 -7.91
C VAL A 183 2.30 -16.50 -8.13
N ALA A 184 1.28 -15.77 -8.60
CA ALA A 184 -0.03 -16.33 -8.93
C ALA A 184 0.06 -17.38 -10.05
N ALA A 185 0.91 -17.17 -11.05
CA ALA A 185 1.17 -18.16 -12.08
C ALA A 185 1.98 -19.37 -11.55
N GLU A 186 3.02 -19.13 -10.73
CA GLU A 186 3.82 -20.18 -10.10
C GLU A 186 2.96 -21.11 -9.20
N GLU A 187 1.98 -20.55 -8.50
CA GLU A 187 1.09 -21.25 -7.57
C GLU A 187 -0.25 -21.69 -8.22
N ASN A 188 -0.38 -21.56 -9.55
CA ASN A 188 -1.55 -21.95 -10.35
C ASN A 188 -2.87 -21.22 -9.99
N TYR A 189 -2.81 -19.99 -9.49
CA TYR A 189 -3.98 -19.11 -9.32
C TYR A 189 -4.42 -18.48 -10.66
N VAL A 190 -3.48 -18.31 -11.60
CA VAL A 190 -3.73 -17.88 -12.98
C VAL A 190 -2.88 -18.73 -13.91
N LYS A 191 -3.23 -18.75 -15.20
CA LYS A 191 -2.41 -19.42 -16.20
C LYS A 191 -1.14 -18.60 -16.50
N PRO A 192 0.00 -19.23 -16.82
CA PRO A 192 1.22 -18.50 -17.18
C PRO A 192 1.03 -17.50 -18.33
N GLU A 193 0.22 -17.84 -19.33
CA GLU A 193 -0.11 -16.96 -20.46
C GLU A 193 -0.88 -15.69 -20.07
N ASP A 194 -1.60 -15.70 -18.93
CA ASP A 194 -2.35 -14.53 -18.46
C ASP A 194 -1.44 -13.46 -17.84
N VAL A 195 -0.21 -13.78 -17.43
CA VAL A 195 0.69 -12.82 -16.79
C VAL A 195 0.94 -11.60 -17.66
N GLU A 196 1.14 -11.79 -18.98
CA GLU A 196 1.34 -10.68 -19.92
C GLU A 196 0.10 -9.77 -20.00
N ARG A 197 -1.10 -10.33 -19.97
CA ARG A 197 -2.38 -9.60 -19.94
C ARG A 197 -2.51 -8.78 -18.66
N LEU A 198 -2.14 -9.35 -17.52
CA LEU A 198 -2.15 -8.66 -16.22
C LEU A 198 -1.17 -7.48 -16.23
N ILE A 199 0.03 -7.66 -16.77
CA ILE A 199 1.03 -6.59 -16.88
C ILE A 199 0.56 -5.49 -17.86
N ALA A 200 -0.07 -5.86 -18.97
CA ALA A 200 -0.65 -4.89 -19.91
C ALA A 200 -1.71 -4.01 -19.24
N PHE A 201 -2.62 -4.62 -18.46
CA PHE A 201 -3.57 -3.87 -17.63
C PHE A 201 -2.88 -2.89 -16.68
N ARG A 202 -1.88 -3.34 -15.92
CA ARG A 202 -1.16 -2.50 -14.96
C ARG A 202 -0.49 -1.31 -15.65
N ASN A 203 0.06 -1.50 -16.84
CA ASN A 203 0.72 -0.45 -17.62
C ASN A 203 -0.27 0.61 -18.13
N ASN A 204 -1.46 0.18 -18.56
CA ASN A 204 -2.50 1.08 -19.07
C ASN A 204 -3.91 0.58 -18.67
N PRO A 205 -4.38 0.89 -17.44
CA PRO A 205 -5.68 0.40 -16.96
C PRO A 205 -6.89 0.87 -17.77
N SER A 206 -6.73 1.92 -18.60
CA SER A 206 -7.80 2.45 -19.45
C SER A 206 -7.88 1.75 -20.81
N ASP A 207 -6.90 0.95 -21.18
CA ASP A 207 -6.89 0.16 -22.40
C ASP A 207 -7.47 -1.23 -22.12
N GLU A 208 -8.52 -1.59 -22.83
CA GLU A 208 -9.21 -2.88 -22.68
C GLU A 208 -8.66 -3.97 -23.62
N SER A 209 -7.59 -3.70 -24.38
CA SER A 209 -7.01 -4.67 -25.32
C SER A 209 -6.54 -5.96 -24.65
N TRP A 210 -6.13 -5.89 -23.39
CA TRP A 210 -5.72 -7.04 -22.58
C TRP A 210 -6.86 -8.07 -22.35
N ILE A 211 -8.14 -7.66 -22.51
CA ILE A 211 -9.31 -8.56 -22.33
C ILE A 211 -9.41 -9.57 -23.48
N LYS A 212 -8.93 -9.21 -24.65
CA LYS A 212 -9.09 -9.97 -25.90
C LYS A 212 -7.90 -10.85 -26.25
N GLY A 213 -6.94 -10.97 -25.33
CA GLY A 213 -5.72 -11.76 -25.53
C GLY A 213 -5.94 -13.26 -25.43
#